data_cc9aa24125d90ca08d3ad5fafc702aed
#
_entry.id   cc9aa24125d90ca08d3ad5fafc702aed
#
_cell.length_a   1.000
_cell.length_b   1.000
_cell.length_c   1.000
_cell.angle_alpha   90.00
_cell.angle_beta   90.00
_cell.angle_gamma   90.00
#
_symmetry.space_group_name_H-M   'P 1'
#
loop_
_entity.id
_entity.type
_entity.pdbx_description
1 polymer ?
#
loop_
_entity_poly.entity_id
_entity_poly.type
_entity_poly.pdbx_seq_one_letter_code
_entity_poly.pdbx_strand_id
1 'polypeptide(L)'
;VTGDCLGPYVGHRLSSFCFPGIYVYGTLVQPVHALNLCDTRKEILSRHPDSLIIAVDASLGQKKHLGYVTIANGALYPGAAVHKKLPPVGHIHITGIVNTAGMLEQLTLQTTRLSTVISIAEQISNGILLMIPQSDFRQTL
;
A
#
# COMPACT_ATOMS: atom_id res chain seq x y z
N VAL A 1 5.32 10.09 7.78
CA VAL A 1 4.43 10.20 8.97
C VAL A 1 3.76 8.87 9.25
N THR A 2 3.19 8.68 10.46
CA THR A 2 2.69 7.39 10.92
C THR A 2 1.62 6.81 9.99
N GLY A 3 0.66 7.59 9.55
CA GLY A 3 -0.38 7.14 8.63
C GLY A 3 0.17 6.61 7.31
N ASP A 4 1.20 7.27 6.78
CA ASP A 4 1.81 6.90 5.50
C ASP A 4 2.68 5.63 5.58
N CYS A 5 2.87 5.07 6.78
CA CYS A 5 3.63 3.83 6.95
C CYS A 5 2.84 2.57 6.54
N LEU A 6 1.56 2.69 6.25
CA LEU A 6 0.71 1.53 5.92
C LEU A 6 1.26 0.74 4.72
N GLY A 7 1.40 1.38 3.56
CA GLY A 7 1.96 0.76 2.36
C GLY A 7 3.35 0.16 2.58
N PRO A 8 4.30 0.96 3.08
CA PRO A 8 5.65 0.46 3.42
C PRO A 8 5.67 -0.71 4.39
N TYR A 9 4.77 -0.76 5.38
CA TYR A 9 4.70 -1.88 6.31
C TYR A 9 4.17 -3.16 5.63
N VAL A 10 3.13 -3.04 4.79
CA VAL A 10 2.65 -4.15 3.97
C VAL A 10 3.77 -4.68 3.08
N GLY A 11 4.47 -3.79 2.38
CA GLY A 11 5.61 -4.17 1.54
C GLY A 11 6.73 -4.85 2.33
N HIS A 12 7.03 -4.36 3.52
CA HIS A 12 8.03 -4.98 4.41
C HIS A 12 7.65 -6.41 4.79
N ARG A 13 6.38 -6.63 5.17
CA ARG A 13 5.89 -7.98 5.49
C ARG A 13 5.95 -8.91 4.29
N LEU A 14 5.47 -8.46 3.12
CA LEU A 14 5.44 -9.29 1.92
C LEU A 14 6.82 -9.59 1.37
N SER A 15 7.78 -8.68 1.49
CA SER A 15 9.15 -8.87 1.01
C SER A 15 9.93 -9.94 1.79
N SER A 16 9.48 -10.31 2.99
CA SER A 16 10.07 -11.42 3.75
C SER A 16 9.74 -12.81 3.17
N PHE A 17 8.75 -12.88 2.27
CA PHE A 17 8.34 -14.11 1.60
C PHE A 17 8.85 -14.11 0.17
N CYS A 18 9.89 -14.70 -0.22
CA CYS A 18 10.45 -14.68 -1.57
C CYS A 18 9.63 -15.53 -2.56
N PHE A 19 8.45 -15.09 -2.95
CA PHE A 19 7.62 -15.80 -3.91
C PHE A 19 8.09 -15.56 -5.36
N PRO A 20 8.24 -16.61 -6.18
CA PRO A 20 8.53 -16.48 -7.60
C PRO A 20 7.44 -15.66 -8.32
N GLY A 21 7.85 -14.73 -9.18
CA GLY A 21 6.92 -13.92 -9.98
C GLY A 21 6.19 -12.82 -9.20
N ILE A 22 6.52 -12.61 -7.93
CA ILE A 22 5.97 -11.53 -7.11
C ILE A 22 7.08 -10.56 -6.75
N TYR A 23 6.85 -9.29 -7.05
CA TYR A 23 7.80 -8.21 -6.85
C TYR A 23 7.20 -7.17 -5.93
N VAL A 24 7.94 -6.76 -4.91
CA VAL A 24 7.48 -5.79 -3.91
C VAL A 24 8.29 -4.50 -4.05
N TYR A 25 7.58 -3.39 -4.21
CA TYR A 25 8.16 -2.04 -4.25
C TYR A 25 7.57 -1.22 -3.11
N GLY A 26 8.42 -0.59 -2.34
CA GLY A 26 8.03 0.16 -1.16
C GLY A 26 7.99 -0.69 0.10
N THR A 27 9.07 -0.61 0.87
CA THR A 27 9.22 -1.27 2.17
C THR A 27 9.51 -0.21 3.24
N LEU A 28 9.62 -0.61 4.51
CA LEU A 28 10.02 0.30 5.58
C LEU A 28 11.44 0.86 5.40
N VAL A 29 12.32 0.06 4.78
CA VAL A 29 13.71 0.46 4.51
C VAL A 29 13.83 1.30 3.24
N GLN A 30 13.03 0.97 2.23
CA GLN A 30 13.00 1.67 0.94
C GLN A 30 11.55 2.02 0.58
N PRO A 31 10.96 3.04 1.24
CA PRO A 31 9.58 3.39 0.99
C PRO A 31 9.40 4.08 -0.36
N VAL A 32 8.27 3.82 -1.01
CA VAL A 32 7.80 4.63 -2.13
C VAL A 32 7.00 5.81 -1.56
N HIS A 33 7.32 7.00 -2.01
CA HIS A 33 6.72 8.26 -1.56
C HIS A 33 6.63 9.27 -2.70
N ALA A 34 6.04 10.42 -2.45
CA ALA A 34 5.78 11.44 -3.47
C ALA A 34 7.01 11.84 -4.31
N LEU A 35 8.20 11.82 -3.73
CA LEU A 35 9.42 12.25 -4.43
C LEU A 35 10.00 11.19 -5.37
N ASN A 36 9.78 9.91 -5.12
CA ASN A 36 10.33 8.82 -5.93
C ASN A 36 9.27 8.02 -6.70
N LEU A 37 7.99 8.31 -6.50
CA LEU A 37 6.89 7.55 -7.10
C LEU A 37 6.96 7.51 -8.63
N CYS A 38 7.27 8.64 -9.27
CA CYS A 38 7.37 8.70 -10.75
C CYS A 38 8.43 7.76 -11.29
N ASP A 39 9.60 7.74 -10.68
CA ASP A 39 10.72 6.90 -11.10
C ASP A 39 10.47 5.44 -10.78
N THR A 40 9.93 5.15 -9.60
CA THR A 40 9.52 3.79 -9.23
C THR A 40 8.47 3.23 -10.19
N ARG A 41 7.47 4.04 -10.56
CA ARG A 41 6.45 3.62 -11.53
C ARG A 41 7.06 3.29 -12.89
N LYS A 42 7.98 4.11 -13.39
CA LYS A 42 8.70 3.85 -14.66
C LYS A 42 9.50 2.55 -14.56
N GLU A 43 10.18 2.33 -13.45
CA GLU A 43 10.94 1.11 -13.21
C GLU A 43 10.05 -0.14 -13.24
N ILE A 44 8.92 -0.11 -12.53
CA ILE A 44 7.95 -1.21 -12.50
C ILE A 44 7.44 -1.53 -13.92
N LEU A 45 7.02 -0.51 -14.66
CA LEU A 45 6.50 -0.71 -16.02
C LEU A 45 7.58 -1.22 -16.99
N SER A 46 8.83 -0.84 -16.80
CA SER A 46 9.96 -1.30 -17.61
C SER A 46 10.36 -2.73 -17.29
N ARG A 47 10.44 -3.08 -16.01
CA ARG A 47 10.89 -4.42 -15.56
C ARG A 47 9.79 -5.47 -15.61
N HIS A 48 8.54 -5.05 -15.42
CA HIS A 48 7.40 -5.96 -15.28
C HIS A 48 6.22 -5.50 -16.17
N PRO A 49 6.41 -5.42 -17.51
CA PRO A 49 5.41 -4.81 -18.40
C PRO A 49 4.08 -5.55 -18.43
N ASP A 50 4.08 -6.86 -18.18
CA ASP A 50 2.90 -7.72 -18.24
C ASP A 50 2.34 -8.10 -16.85
N SER A 51 2.86 -7.50 -15.79
CA SER A 51 2.45 -7.81 -14.42
C SER A 51 1.19 -7.07 -14.01
N LEU A 52 0.35 -7.72 -13.23
CA LEU A 52 -0.71 -7.06 -12.48
C LEU A 52 -0.06 -6.23 -11.35
N ILE A 53 -0.40 -4.95 -11.29
CA ILE A 53 0.09 -4.03 -10.28
C ILE A 53 -1.02 -3.77 -9.27
N ILE A 54 -0.76 -4.12 -8.00
CA ILE A 54 -1.63 -3.82 -6.87
C ILE A 54 -0.99 -2.68 -6.08
N ALA A 55 -1.66 -1.55 -5.99
CA ALA A 55 -1.21 -0.41 -5.20
C ALA A 55 -1.84 -0.47 -3.81
N VAL A 56 -1.05 -0.18 -2.77
CA VAL A 56 -1.49 -0.15 -1.38
C VAL A 56 -1.16 1.20 -0.77
N ASP A 57 -2.14 1.86 -0.18
CA ASP A 57 -1.94 3.15 0.46
C ASP A 57 -2.86 3.34 1.67
N ALA A 58 -2.52 4.31 2.50
CA ALA A 58 -3.38 4.79 3.57
C ALA A 58 -4.43 5.76 3.02
N SER A 59 -5.59 5.77 3.64
CA SER A 59 -6.63 6.76 3.36
C SER A 59 -7.27 7.28 4.65
N LEU A 60 -7.91 8.40 4.52
CA LEU A 60 -8.77 8.99 5.54
C LEU A 60 -10.23 8.79 5.16
N GLY A 61 -11.08 8.58 6.12
CA GLY A 61 -12.49 8.30 5.86
C GLY A 61 -13.41 8.76 6.98
N GLN A 62 -14.63 8.27 6.98
CA GLN A 62 -15.59 8.54 8.06
C GLN A 62 -15.17 7.77 9.31
N LYS A 63 -15.45 8.35 10.49
CA LYS A 63 -15.12 7.74 11.79
C LYS A 63 -15.61 6.29 11.93
N LYS A 64 -16.80 6.00 11.42
CA LYS A 64 -17.38 4.64 11.45
C LYS A 64 -16.64 3.62 10.60
N HIS A 65 -15.79 4.05 9.68
CA HIS A 65 -15.01 3.19 8.80
C HIS A 65 -13.54 3.11 9.21
N LEU A 66 -13.16 3.68 10.34
CA LEU A 66 -11.79 3.57 10.87
C LEU A 66 -11.39 2.10 11.03
N GLY A 67 -10.24 1.73 10.48
CA GLY A 67 -9.75 0.36 10.49
C GLY A 67 -10.26 -0.52 9.33
N TYR A 68 -11.14 0.00 8.49
CA TYR A 68 -11.61 -0.73 7.31
C TYR A 68 -10.54 -0.78 6.21
N VAL A 69 -10.58 -1.86 5.45
CA VAL A 69 -9.81 -2.03 4.22
C VAL A 69 -10.77 -1.95 3.05
N THR A 70 -10.40 -1.19 2.03
CA THR A 70 -11.15 -1.10 0.77
C THR A 70 -10.34 -1.66 -0.38
N ILE A 71 -11.00 -2.33 -1.30
CA ILE A 71 -10.39 -2.88 -2.51
C ILE A 71 -11.23 -2.41 -3.70
N ALA A 72 -10.59 -1.89 -4.72
CA ALA A 72 -11.27 -1.45 -5.93
C ALA A 72 -10.43 -1.70 -7.19
N ASN A 73 -11.14 -1.89 -8.31
CA ASN A 73 -10.53 -1.91 -9.63
C ASN A 73 -10.09 -0.49 -10.03
N GLY A 74 -9.01 -0.40 -10.78
CA GLY A 74 -8.49 0.85 -11.28
C GLY A 74 -7.29 1.34 -10.50
N ALA A 75 -6.74 2.45 -10.97
CA ALA A 75 -5.55 3.05 -10.39
C ALA A 75 -5.84 3.79 -9.08
N LEU A 76 -4.86 3.72 -8.19
CA LEU A 76 -4.79 4.61 -7.03
C LEU A 76 -4.28 5.99 -7.46
N TYR A 77 -4.87 7.05 -6.92
CA TYR A 77 -4.43 8.43 -7.08
C TYR A 77 -3.77 8.91 -5.78
N PRO A 78 -2.45 8.68 -5.59
CA PRO A 78 -1.78 9.00 -4.34
C PRO A 78 -1.75 10.51 -4.11
N GLY A 79 -1.77 10.92 -2.84
CA GLY A 79 -1.67 12.33 -2.46
C GLY A 79 -2.90 13.18 -2.79
N ALA A 80 -4.03 12.57 -3.19
CA ALA A 80 -5.28 13.30 -3.43
C ALA A 80 -5.74 14.07 -2.19
N ALA A 81 -5.57 13.48 -1.01
CA ALA A 81 -5.88 14.09 0.28
C ALA A 81 -5.02 15.33 0.62
N VAL A 82 -3.83 15.44 0.04
CA VAL A 82 -2.91 16.57 0.26
C VAL A 82 -2.75 17.46 -0.99
N HIS A 83 -3.68 17.34 -1.95
CA HIS A 83 -3.74 18.12 -3.19
C HIS A 83 -2.45 18.04 -4.06
N LYS A 84 -1.72 16.94 -3.98
CA LYS A 84 -0.57 16.68 -4.84
C LYS A 84 -0.99 15.98 -6.12
N LYS A 85 -0.55 16.47 -7.26
CA LYS A 85 -0.73 15.82 -8.57
C LYS A 85 0.39 14.79 -8.77
N LEU A 86 0.13 13.55 -8.36
CA LEU A 86 1.02 12.43 -8.58
C LEU A 86 0.44 11.50 -9.66
N PRO A 87 1.27 10.74 -10.38
CA PRO A 87 0.77 9.81 -11.39
C PRO A 87 -0.08 8.71 -10.73
N PRO A 88 -1.14 8.25 -11.43
CA PRO A 88 -1.92 7.11 -10.97
C PRO A 88 -1.08 5.83 -10.98
N VAL A 89 -1.35 4.94 -10.03
CA VAL A 89 -0.60 3.69 -9.86
C VAL A 89 -1.55 2.51 -9.69
N GLY A 90 -1.23 1.42 -10.38
CA GLY A 90 -1.87 0.14 -10.19
C GLY A 90 -3.05 -0.14 -11.13
N HIS A 91 -3.38 -1.40 -11.24
CA HIS A 91 -4.57 -1.90 -11.92
C HIS A 91 -5.69 -2.15 -10.91
N ILE A 92 -5.31 -2.50 -9.69
CA ILE A 92 -6.15 -2.67 -8.51
C ILE A 92 -5.51 -1.85 -7.39
N HIS A 93 -6.33 -1.28 -6.52
CA HIS A 93 -5.81 -0.62 -5.33
C HIS A 93 -6.51 -1.09 -4.06
N ILE A 94 -5.73 -1.15 -3.01
CA ILE A 94 -6.15 -1.50 -1.66
C ILE A 94 -5.83 -0.29 -0.77
N THR A 95 -6.80 0.20 -0.03
CA THR A 95 -6.57 1.27 0.93
C THR A 95 -7.02 0.87 2.32
N GLY A 96 -6.26 1.33 3.32
CA GLY A 96 -6.64 1.19 4.71
C GLY A 96 -7.05 2.53 5.30
N ILE A 97 -8.20 2.60 5.94
CA ILE A 97 -8.70 3.82 6.58
C ILE A 97 -8.04 3.95 7.96
N VAL A 98 -7.00 4.76 8.02
CA VAL A 98 -6.12 4.88 9.20
C VAL A 98 -6.56 5.96 10.19
N ASN A 99 -7.34 6.94 9.74
CA ASN A 99 -7.90 7.99 10.58
C ASN A 99 -9.07 8.69 9.87
N THR A 100 -9.71 9.64 10.55
CA THR A 100 -10.86 10.37 10.03
C THR A 100 -10.44 11.50 9.11
N ALA A 101 -11.19 11.68 8.02
CA ALA A 101 -11.03 12.82 7.12
C ALA A 101 -11.47 14.12 7.83
N GLY A 102 -10.78 15.23 7.53
CA GLY A 102 -11.06 16.53 8.09
C GLY A 102 -10.27 17.64 7.41
N MET A 103 -10.35 18.87 7.96
CA MET A 103 -9.69 20.04 7.36
C MET A 103 -8.15 20.03 7.47
N LEU A 104 -7.57 19.21 8.37
CA LEU A 104 -6.12 19.13 8.61
C LEU A 104 -5.60 17.72 8.36
N GLU A 105 -5.80 17.21 7.14
CA GLU A 105 -5.49 15.83 6.77
C GLU A 105 -4.03 15.45 7.00
N GLN A 106 -3.09 16.35 6.71
CA GLN A 106 -1.68 16.10 6.96
C GLN A 106 -1.38 15.92 8.46
N LEU A 107 -1.96 16.75 9.32
CA LEU A 107 -1.84 16.62 10.77
C LEU A 107 -2.51 15.33 11.27
N THR A 108 -3.64 14.97 10.70
CA THR A 108 -4.36 13.73 11.00
C THR A 108 -3.51 12.51 10.69
N LEU A 109 -2.81 12.48 9.56
CA LEU A 109 -1.86 11.40 9.24
C LEU A 109 -0.67 11.34 10.20
N GLN A 110 -0.18 12.49 10.68
CA GLN A 110 0.88 12.55 11.67
C GLN A 110 0.45 12.02 13.05
N THR A 111 -0.79 12.28 13.45
CA THR A 111 -1.35 11.89 14.74
C THR A 111 -2.02 10.51 14.74
N THR A 112 -1.99 9.81 13.63
CA THR A 112 -2.52 8.45 13.50
C THR A 112 -1.81 7.48 14.43
N ARG A 113 -2.57 6.60 15.09
CA ARG A 113 -1.99 5.59 16.00
C ARG A 113 -1.27 4.51 15.22
N LEU A 114 -0.04 4.22 15.60
CA LEU A 114 0.78 3.17 14.99
C LEU A 114 0.11 1.78 15.11
N SER A 115 -0.54 1.48 16.22
CA SER A 115 -1.26 0.22 16.42
C SER A 115 -2.37 0.01 15.39
N THR A 116 -3.07 1.07 15.00
CA THR A 116 -4.10 1.03 13.95
C THR A 116 -3.46 0.71 12.59
N VAL A 117 -2.36 1.37 12.26
CA VAL A 117 -1.64 1.14 11.01
C VAL A 117 -1.13 -0.30 10.93
N ILE A 118 -0.53 -0.82 12.00
CA ILE A 118 -0.02 -2.19 12.07
C ILE A 118 -1.17 -3.19 11.88
N SER A 119 -2.28 -3.03 12.60
CA SER A 119 -3.43 -3.93 12.49
C SER A 119 -3.99 -3.98 11.07
N ILE A 120 -4.16 -2.84 10.41
CA ILE A 120 -4.65 -2.76 9.04
C ILE A 120 -3.63 -3.39 8.07
N ALA A 121 -2.35 -3.10 8.24
CA ALA A 121 -1.28 -3.65 7.40
C ALA A 121 -1.21 -5.18 7.49
N GLU A 122 -1.42 -5.74 8.67
CA GLU A 122 -1.49 -7.20 8.86
C GLU A 122 -2.68 -7.81 8.14
N GLN A 123 -3.85 -7.19 8.21
CA GLN A 123 -5.05 -7.64 7.49
C GLN A 123 -4.81 -7.62 5.97
N ILE A 124 -4.25 -6.54 5.44
CA ILE A 124 -3.95 -6.41 4.01
C ILE A 124 -2.92 -7.46 3.58
N SER A 125 -1.83 -7.58 4.31
CA SER A 125 -0.77 -8.54 4.00
C SER A 125 -1.27 -9.98 4.02
N ASN A 126 -2.05 -10.36 5.04
CA ASN A 126 -2.62 -11.69 5.14
C ASN A 126 -3.61 -11.96 3.99
N GLY A 127 -4.43 -10.96 3.62
CA GLY A 127 -5.33 -11.06 2.47
C GLY A 127 -4.59 -11.27 1.15
N ILE A 128 -3.51 -10.55 0.91
CA ILE A 128 -2.66 -10.71 -0.28
C ILE A 128 -2.01 -12.10 -0.29
N LEU A 129 -1.48 -12.56 0.84
CA LEU A 129 -0.87 -13.90 0.96
C LEU A 129 -1.87 -15.02 0.63
N LEU A 130 -3.15 -14.86 1.00
CA LEU A 130 -4.19 -15.84 0.66
C LEU A 130 -4.51 -15.89 -0.85
N MET A 131 -4.20 -14.83 -1.62
CA MET A 131 -4.38 -14.80 -3.06
C MET A 131 -3.26 -15.52 -3.82
N ILE A 132 -2.13 -15.79 -3.18
CA ILE A 132 -0.98 -16.45 -3.80
C ILE A 132 -1.24 -17.95 -3.84
N PRO A 133 -1.11 -18.61 -5.03
CA PRO A 133 -1.31 -20.05 -5.15
C PRO A 133 -0.40 -20.83 -4.22
N GLN A 134 -0.94 -21.86 -3.55
CA GLN A 134 -0.16 -22.68 -2.60
C GLN A 134 1.02 -23.43 -3.23
N SER A 135 0.98 -23.68 -4.54
CA SER A 135 2.10 -24.25 -5.29
C SER A 135 3.38 -23.42 -5.19
N ASP A 136 3.23 -22.10 -5.03
CA ASP A 136 4.35 -21.17 -4.95
C ASP A 136 5.03 -21.18 -3.57
N PHE A 137 4.36 -21.69 -2.54
CA PHE A 137 4.90 -21.84 -1.19
C PHE A 137 5.86 -23.04 -1.02
N ARG A 138 5.87 -24.00 -1.96
CA ARG A 138 6.62 -25.26 -1.84
C ARG A 138 8.09 -25.18 -2.24
N GLN A 139 8.56 -24.05 -2.77
CA GLN A 139 9.91 -23.92 -3.30
C GLN A 139 10.93 -23.30 -2.34
N THR A 140 10.57 -23.08 -1.09
CA THR A 140 11.44 -22.46 -0.07
C THR A 140 11.94 -23.46 1.00
N LEU A 141 11.97 -24.76 0.68
CA LEU A 141 12.64 -25.77 1.50
C LEU A 141 14.00 -26.14 0.91
#